data_c8ac00e6db75175b86832114cf2497e8
#
_entry.id   c8ac00e6db75175b86832114cf2497e8
#
_cell.length_a   1.000
_cell.length_b   1.000
_cell.length_c   1.000
_cell.angle_alpha   90.00
_cell.angle_beta   90.00
_cell.angle_gamma   90.00
#
_symmetry.space_group_name_H-M   'P 1'
#
loop_
_entity.id
_entity.type
_entity.pdbx_description
1 polymer ?
#
loop_
_entity_poly.entity_id
_entity_poly.type
_entity_poly.pdbx_seq_one_letter_code
_entity_poly.pdbx_strand_id
1 'polypeptide(L)'
;MASYIYRTKMAKDKIAYVCSHCGQESAKWLGKCPSCGQWNTFKEIRVGSDTGQQAARSAASELRTHPLRSHRMRLGDIAAHDEPRIDMIDGEFNRVLGGGLVPGSIVLMGGEPGIGKSTLTLQTLLRLPQHVLYVSGEESPHQIKMRADRIAGQNPVNDRMVILSETSLEAIFDHIKEEKPEIVVIDSIQTIATEQAESSPGSVSQVRECASVLLRFAKSSGVPVILIGHINKEGTLAGPKILEHIVDTVLQFEGDQHHLYRILRSIKNRFGSTSEIGIYEMRQQGLRQVENPSELLLTDDHDGLSGVAISSAIEGVRPFLIETQALVSSAAYGTPQRSATGFDQRRLNMLLAVLEKRVGFKLMQKDVFLNIAGGLRVTDMAMDLSVIAAVLSSNVDTPIESGWCMAGEVGLSGEVRPVSRIEARIAEAEKLGFQHIIIPKYNLQGFDHSKYTIAIHPVRKVEEALRLLFG
;
A
#
# COMPACT_ATOMS: atom_id res chain seq x y z
N MET A 1 23.93 0.97 71.27
CA MET A 1 22.56 0.95 70.73
C MET A 1 22.32 2.25 70.02
N ALA A 2 22.42 2.24 68.67
CA ALA A 2 22.20 3.37 67.82
C ALA A 2 21.15 2.98 66.77
N SER A 3 19.97 3.59 66.90
CA SER A 3 18.85 3.39 66.01
C SER A 3 19.05 4.22 64.72
N TYR A 4 19.16 3.56 63.59
CA TYR A 4 19.15 4.19 62.30
C TYR A 4 17.70 4.50 61.87
N ILE A 5 17.38 5.78 61.74
CA ILE A 5 16.12 6.27 61.17
C ILE A 5 16.33 6.39 59.66
N TYR A 6 15.64 5.51 58.90
CA TYR A 6 15.55 5.64 57.45
C TYR A 6 14.57 6.78 57.07
N ARG A 7 15.09 7.88 56.57
CA ARG A 7 14.30 8.93 55.91
C ARG A 7 13.94 8.46 54.48
N THR A 8 12.69 8.10 54.26
CA THR A 8 12.14 7.92 52.92
C THR A 8 12.10 9.28 52.19
N LYS A 9 12.87 9.42 51.13
CA LYS A 9 12.77 10.55 50.19
C LYS A 9 11.47 10.39 49.37
N MET A 10 10.51 11.29 49.55
CA MET A 10 9.36 11.45 48.65
C MET A 10 9.88 11.78 47.24
N ALA A 11 9.48 10.97 46.25
CA ALA A 11 9.76 11.24 44.83
C ALA A 11 8.92 12.44 44.40
N LYS A 12 9.57 13.44 43.81
CA LYS A 12 8.92 14.60 43.21
C LYS A 12 8.18 14.19 41.93
N ASP A 13 6.92 14.59 41.81
CA ASP A 13 6.14 14.47 40.58
C ASP A 13 6.91 15.10 39.41
N LYS A 14 7.09 14.35 38.32
CA LYS A 14 7.68 14.86 37.07
C LYS A 14 6.57 15.39 36.20
N ILE A 15 6.68 16.66 35.85
CA ILE A 15 5.81 17.32 34.87
C ILE A 15 6.43 17.09 33.50
N ALA A 16 5.65 16.58 32.56
CA ALA A 16 6.01 16.50 31.14
C ALA A 16 4.99 17.30 30.30
N TYR A 17 5.43 17.83 29.18
CA TYR A 17 4.59 18.56 28.23
C TYR A 17 4.47 17.76 26.95
N VAL A 18 3.24 17.53 26.48
CA VAL A 18 2.97 16.73 25.28
C VAL A 18 2.21 17.58 24.26
N CYS A 19 2.67 17.57 23.03
CA CYS A 19 2.00 18.24 21.92
C CYS A 19 0.68 17.53 21.60
N SER A 20 -0.45 18.22 21.70
CA SER A 20 -1.78 17.66 21.42
C SER A 20 -2.02 17.34 19.95
N HIS A 21 -1.15 17.79 19.03
CA HIS A 21 -1.28 17.57 17.60
C HIS A 21 -0.47 16.35 17.12
N CYS A 22 0.77 16.15 17.60
CA CYS A 22 1.66 15.11 17.11
C CYS A 22 2.23 14.17 18.18
N GLY A 23 1.87 14.37 19.46
CA GLY A 23 2.34 13.53 20.57
C GLY A 23 3.80 13.74 20.98
N GLN A 24 4.51 14.72 20.43
CA GLN A 24 5.90 15.01 20.80
C GLN A 24 5.99 15.40 22.27
N GLU A 25 6.84 14.70 23.04
CA GLU A 25 7.10 15.01 24.45
C GLU A 25 8.26 15.99 24.62
N SER A 26 8.13 16.84 25.62
CA SER A 26 9.17 17.80 26.02
C SER A 26 9.20 17.95 27.54
N ALA A 27 10.38 18.09 28.12
CA ALA A 27 10.56 18.39 29.55
C ALA A 27 10.17 19.84 29.94
N LYS A 28 9.93 20.71 28.93
CA LYS A 28 9.53 22.10 29.09
C LYS A 28 8.42 22.43 28.11
N TRP A 29 7.56 23.38 28.50
CA TRP A 29 6.58 23.93 27.58
C TRP A 29 7.25 24.67 26.44
N LEU A 30 6.87 24.39 25.19
CA LEU A 30 7.38 25.01 23.99
C LEU A 30 6.23 25.70 23.26
N GLY A 31 6.39 26.98 22.90
CA GLY A 31 5.38 27.72 22.16
C GLY A 31 5.12 27.19 20.76
N LYS A 32 6.14 26.57 20.12
CA LYS A 32 6.04 25.92 18.82
C LYS A 32 6.57 24.49 18.91
N CYS A 33 5.82 23.53 18.41
CA CYS A 33 6.26 22.14 18.40
C CYS A 33 7.38 21.93 17.37
N PRO A 34 8.56 21.41 17.77
CA PRO A 34 9.67 21.19 16.83
C PRO A 34 9.40 20.06 15.83
N SER A 35 8.46 19.17 16.11
CA SER A 35 8.12 18.03 15.25
C SER A 35 7.08 18.39 14.19
N CYS A 36 5.96 19.02 14.58
CA CYS A 36 4.85 19.31 13.66
C CYS A 36 4.69 20.80 13.30
N GLY A 37 5.50 21.69 13.89
CA GLY A 37 5.49 23.13 13.60
C GLY A 37 4.29 23.91 14.13
N GLN A 38 3.32 23.29 14.79
CA GLN A 38 2.12 23.93 15.33
C GLN A 38 2.42 24.75 16.58
N TRP A 39 1.69 25.86 16.74
CA TRP A 39 1.86 26.77 17.87
C TRP A 39 0.86 26.45 18.99
N ASN A 40 1.30 26.62 20.26
CA ASN A 40 0.49 26.49 21.48
C ASN A 40 -0.22 25.13 21.63
N THR A 41 0.43 24.06 21.19
CA THR A 41 -0.11 22.69 21.22
C THR A 41 0.39 21.84 22.39
N PHE A 42 1.34 22.34 23.19
CA PHE A 42 1.84 21.61 24.36
C PHE A 42 0.90 21.74 25.55
N LYS A 43 0.46 20.59 26.08
CA LYS A 43 -0.33 20.48 27.32
C LYS A 43 0.51 19.85 28.42
N GLU A 44 0.36 20.36 29.61
CA GLU A 44 1.00 19.84 30.83
C GLU A 44 0.36 18.50 31.20
N ILE A 45 1.17 17.45 31.37
CA ILE A 45 0.75 16.16 31.90
C ILE A 45 1.56 15.89 33.16
N ARG A 46 0.89 15.67 34.27
CA ARG A 46 1.53 15.24 35.52
C ARG A 46 1.72 13.73 35.46
N VAL A 47 2.96 13.29 35.43
CA VAL A 47 3.30 11.87 35.60
C VAL A 47 3.26 11.59 37.09
N GLY A 48 2.06 11.27 37.57
CA GLY A 48 1.81 10.97 39.00
C GLY A 48 2.33 9.60 39.37
N SER A 49 2.92 9.51 40.56
CA SER A 49 3.32 8.28 41.23
C SER A 49 2.12 7.52 41.80
N ASP A 50 1.97 6.26 41.40
CA ASP A 50 1.55 5.12 42.22
C ASP A 50 0.13 4.99 42.81
N THR A 51 -0.90 5.74 42.47
CA THR A 51 -2.26 5.39 42.93
C THR A 51 -3.15 4.74 41.87
N GLY A 52 -2.83 4.84 40.56
CA GLY A 52 -3.50 4.12 39.47
C GLY A 52 -3.00 2.69 39.24
N GLN A 53 -1.85 2.33 39.81
CA GLN A 53 -1.24 1.01 39.62
C GLN A 53 -1.94 -0.15 40.31
N GLN A 54 -2.79 0.07 41.32
CA GLN A 54 -3.47 -1.04 42.00
C GLN A 54 -4.73 -1.50 41.27
N ALA A 55 -5.50 -0.61 40.66
CA ALA A 55 -6.64 -0.99 39.79
C ALA A 55 -6.19 -1.57 38.47
N ALA A 56 -5.14 -0.95 37.84
CA ALA A 56 -4.53 -1.49 36.63
C ALA A 56 -3.79 -2.82 36.82
N ARG A 57 -3.32 -3.09 38.06
CA ARG A 57 -2.73 -4.38 38.45
C ARG A 57 -3.76 -5.48 38.61
N SER A 58 -5.01 -5.22 38.94
CA SER A 58 -6.05 -6.25 39.03
C SER A 58 -6.52 -6.69 37.64
N ALA A 59 -6.81 -5.76 36.72
CA ALA A 59 -7.16 -6.10 35.33
C ALA A 59 -5.97 -6.68 34.52
N ALA A 60 -4.76 -6.13 34.74
CA ALA A 60 -3.54 -6.69 34.16
C ALA A 60 -3.10 -8.02 34.82
N SER A 61 -3.58 -8.36 36.03
CA SER A 61 -3.28 -9.65 36.67
C SER A 61 -4.16 -10.77 36.13
N GLU A 62 -5.35 -10.48 35.62
CA GLU A 62 -6.21 -11.47 34.98
C GLU A 62 -5.77 -11.76 33.51
N LEU A 63 -5.18 -10.78 32.83
CA LEU A 63 -4.47 -11.01 31.57
C LEU A 63 -3.11 -11.75 31.74
N ARG A 64 -2.65 -11.94 32.99
CA ARG A 64 -1.44 -12.67 33.34
C ARG A 64 -1.62 -14.18 33.49
N THR A 65 -2.73 -14.77 33.06
CA THR A 65 -2.93 -16.22 33.15
C THR A 65 -2.07 -17.03 32.17
N HIS A 66 -1.38 -16.39 31.23
CA HIS A 66 -0.24 -16.97 30.55
C HIS A 66 0.93 -15.97 30.58
N PRO A 67 1.82 -16.06 31.59
CA PRO A 67 3.07 -15.34 31.49
C PRO A 67 3.73 -15.84 30.21
N LEU A 68 4.12 -14.91 29.31
CA LEU A 68 5.13 -15.18 28.31
C LEU A 68 6.32 -15.75 29.07
N ARG A 69 6.40 -17.08 29.23
CA ARG A 69 7.63 -17.72 29.67
C ARG A 69 8.64 -17.35 28.62
N SER A 70 9.56 -16.47 28.99
CA SER A 70 10.72 -16.14 28.14
C SER A 70 11.51 -17.44 27.94
N HIS A 71 11.16 -18.19 26.90
CA HIS A 71 11.90 -19.37 26.51
C HIS A 71 13.22 -18.90 25.91
N ARG A 72 14.30 -19.07 26.61
CA ARG A 72 15.65 -18.91 26.05
C ARG A 72 15.91 -20.15 25.20
N MET A 73 15.94 -19.96 23.90
CA MET A 73 16.33 -21.00 22.93
C MET A 73 17.64 -20.58 22.27
N ARG A 74 18.53 -21.52 21.98
CA ARG A 74 19.68 -21.26 21.12
C ARG A 74 19.19 -21.23 19.68
N LEU A 75 19.77 -20.37 18.86
CA LEU A 75 19.37 -20.24 17.45
C LEU A 75 19.40 -21.59 16.71
N GLY A 76 20.38 -22.47 17.03
CA GLY A 76 20.48 -23.79 16.44
C GLY A 76 19.43 -24.82 16.90
N ASP A 77 18.72 -24.53 18.00
CA ASP A 77 17.65 -25.41 18.54
C ASP A 77 16.28 -25.02 17.98
N ILE A 78 16.21 -23.89 17.23
CA ILE A 78 15.00 -23.42 16.56
C ILE A 78 14.92 -24.15 15.21
N ALA A 79 14.00 -25.09 15.10
CA ALA A 79 13.74 -25.72 13.80
C ALA A 79 13.21 -24.64 12.84
N ALA A 80 13.89 -24.43 11.72
CA ALA A 80 13.43 -23.60 10.63
C ALA A 80 12.28 -24.32 9.91
N HIS A 81 11.13 -24.39 10.55
CA HIS A 81 9.90 -24.75 9.87
C HIS A 81 9.30 -23.48 9.27
N ASP A 82 8.85 -23.57 8.03
CA ASP A 82 7.99 -22.55 7.46
C ASP A 82 6.78 -22.40 8.40
N GLU A 83 6.64 -21.21 8.99
CA GLU A 83 5.46 -20.93 9.84
C GLU A 83 4.19 -21.16 9.01
N PRO A 84 3.25 -22.02 9.47
CA PRO A 84 2.03 -22.29 8.74
C PRO A 84 1.28 -20.97 8.56
N ARG A 85 1.02 -20.58 7.32
CA ARG A 85 0.27 -19.37 6.99
C ARG A 85 -1.20 -19.73 6.75
N ILE A 86 -2.09 -18.86 7.15
CA ILE A 86 -3.51 -18.97 6.81
C ILE A 86 -3.67 -18.45 5.39
N ASP A 87 -4.08 -19.33 4.48
CA ASP A 87 -4.43 -18.96 3.11
C ASP A 87 -5.73 -18.13 3.13
N MET A 88 -5.66 -16.89 2.64
CA MET A 88 -6.79 -15.96 2.58
C MET A 88 -7.75 -16.27 1.42
N ILE A 89 -7.53 -17.34 0.65
CA ILE A 89 -8.34 -17.74 -0.52
C ILE A 89 -8.46 -16.60 -1.55
N ASP A 90 -7.51 -15.70 -1.55
CA ASP A 90 -7.38 -14.59 -2.49
C ASP A 90 -5.90 -14.44 -2.87
N GLY A 91 -5.58 -14.71 -4.13
CA GLY A 91 -4.19 -14.76 -4.63
C GLY A 91 -3.47 -13.42 -4.52
N GLU A 92 -4.18 -12.31 -4.77
CA GLU A 92 -3.60 -10.97 -4.69
C GLU A 92 -3.40 -10.55 -3.22
N PHE A 93 -4.31 -10.94 -2.32
CA PHE A 93 -4.13 -10.67 -0.88
C PHE A 93 -3.00 -11.51 -0.29
N ASN A 94 -2.95 -12.81 -0.60
CA ASN A 94 -1.85 -13.67 -0.19
C ASN A 94 -0.49 -13.15 -0.69
N ARG A 95 -0.43 -12.66 -1.91
CA ARG A 95 0.79 -12.07 -2.50
C ARG A 95 1.34 -10.93 -1.64
N VAL A 96 0.52 -9.94 -1.32
CA VAL A 96 0.96 -8.78 -0.53
C VAL A 96 1.24 -9.12 0.93
N LEU A 97 0.63 -10.17 1.46
CA LEU A 97 0.95 -10.74 2.78
C LEU A 97 2.27 -11.54 2.77
N GLY A 98 2.78 -11.89 1.58
CA GLY A 98 3.98 -12.72 1.43
C GLY A 98 3.68 -14.21 1.49
N GLY A 99 2.48 -14.65 1.09
CA GLY A 99 2.04 -16.04 1.00
C GLY A 99 0.93 -16.43 1.99
N GLY A 100 0.30 -15.47 2.66
CA GLY A 100 -0.80 -15.68 3.58
C GLY A 100 -0.65 -14.99 4.93
N LEU A 101 -1.67 -15.05 5.76
CA LEU A 101 -1.72 -14.42 7.08
C LEU A 101 -0.93 -15.25 8.10
N VAL A 102 0.07 -14.64 8.73
CA VAL A 102 0.93 -15.31 9.70
C VAL A 102 0.25 -15.35 11.07
N PRO A 103 0.15 -16.53 11.74
CA PRO A 103 -0.38 -16.64 13.10
C PRO A 103 0.37 -15.70 14.08
N GLY A 104 -0.37 -15.06 14.98
CA GLY A 104 0.20 -14.13 15.94
C GLY A 104 0.72 -12.83 15.34
N SER A 105 0.46 -12.56 14.06
CA SER A 105 0.80 -11.29 13.42
C SER A 105 -0.28 -10.23 13.60
N ILE A 106 0.13 -8.97 13.48
CA ILE A 106 -0.80 -7.85 13.40
C ILE A 106 -0.61 -7.13 12.07
N VAL A 107 -1.69 -7.04 11.29
CA VAL A 107 -1.74 -6.44 9.96
C VAL A 107 -2.58 -5.18 10.02
N LEU A 108 -2.04 -4.06 9.54
CA LEU A 108 -2.78 -2.81 9.37
C LEU A 108 -3.15 -2.64 7.89
N MET A 109 -4.42 -2.51 7.61
CA MET A 109 -4.94 -2.18 6.29
C MET A 109 -5.38 -0.71 6.27
N GLY A 110 -4.59 0.15 5.63
CA GLY A 110 -4.83 1.58 5.48
C GLY A 110 -5.38 1.96 4.10
N GLY A 111 -6.00 3.13 4.00
CA GLY A 111 -6.50 3.67 2.73
C GLY A 111 -7.59 4.71 2.94
N GLU A 112 -7.95 5.46 1.89
CA GLU A 112 -9.03 6.44 1.96
C GLU A 112 -10.37 5.79 2.33
N PRO A 113 -11.31 6.55 2.94
CA PRO A 113 -12.67 6.08 3.16
C PRO A 113 -13.33 5.68 1.82
N GLY A 114 -14.07 4.55 1.82
CA GLY A 114 -14.75 4.05 0.62
C GLY A 114 -13.87 3.36 -0.43
N ILE A 115 -12.54 3.23 -0.22
CA ILE A 115 -11.62 2.61 -1.18
C ILE A 115 -11.81 1.09 -1.33
N GLY A 116 -12.42 0.42 -0.34
CA GLY A 116 -12.69 -1.03 -0.38
C GLY A 116 -12.04 -1.87 0.73
N LYS A 117 -11.39 -1.27 1.73
CA LYS A 117 -10.72 -1.98 2.84
C LYS A 117 -11.61 -3.01 3.53
N SER A 118 -12.71 -2.53 4.12
CA SER A 118 -13.68 -3.38 4.82
C SER A 118 -14.35 -4.39 3.88
N THR A 119 -14.50 -4.04 2.60
CA THR A 119 -15.07 -4.94 1.58
C THR A 119 -14.12 -6.10 1.30
N LEU A 120 -12.84 -5.85 1.03
CA LEU A 120 -11.86 -6.92 0.78
C LEU A 120 -11.71 -7.82 2.00
N THR A 121 -11.57 -7.22 3.19
CA THR A 121 -11.43 -7.98 4.44
C THR A 121 -12.65 -8.87 4.65
N LEU A 122 -13.86 -8.32 4.58
CA LEU A 122 -15.08 -9.11 4.74
C LEU A 122 -15.21 -10.22 3.68
N GLN A 123 -14.95 -9.88 2.41
CA GLN A 123 -15.04 -10.81 1.28
C GLN A 123 -14.14 -12.04 1.43
N THR A 124 -12.91 -11.83 1.89
CA THR A 124 -11.97 -12.93 2.13
C THR A 124 -12.40 -13.78 3.31
N LEU A 125 -12.77 -13.14 4.43
CA LEU A 125 -13.18 -13.84 5.66
C LEU A 125 -14.45 -14.67 5.50
N LEU A 126 -15.40 -14.24 4.66
CA LEU A 126 -16.62 -15.00 4.36
C LEU A 126 -16.34 -16.36 3.69
N ARG A 127 -15.16 -16.56 3.12
CA ARG A 127 -14.77 -17.80 2.43
C ARG A 127 -13.89 -18.70 3.29
N LEU A 128 -13.35 -18.18 4.40
CA LEU A 128 -12.43 -18.91 5.26
C LEU A 128 -13.17 -19.93 6.15
N PRO A 129 -12.57 -21.09 6.44
CA PRO A 129 -13.13 -22.04 7.40
C PRO A 129 -12.84 -21.66 8.86
N GLN A 130 -11.98 -20.68 9.13
CA GLN A 130 -11.57 -20.26 10.46
C GLN A 130 -12.70 -19.60 11.24
N HIS A 131 -12.65 -19.72 12.57
CA HIS A 131 -13.52 -18.97 13.48
C HIS A 131 -13.04 -17.50 13.53
N VAL A 132 -13.87 -16.59 13.04
CA VAL A 132 -13.54 -15.17 12.91
C VAL A 132 -14.40 -14.33 13.86
N LEU A 133 -13.76 -13.47 14.65
CA LEU A 133 -14.43 -12.39 15.35
C LEU A 133 -14.20 -11.08 14.59
N TYR A 134 -15.26 -10.55 13.99
CA TYR A 134 -15.24 -9.27 13.28
C TYR A 134 -15.87 -8.20 14.17
N VAL A 135 -15.03 -7.31 14.69
CA VAL A 135 -15.45 -6.19 15.55
C VAL A 135 -15.62 -4.95 14.70
N SER A 136 -16.79 -4.35 14.75
CA SER A 136 -17.10 -3.08 14.08
C SER A 136 -17.44 -2.00 15.10
N GLY A 137 -16.75 -0.87 15.02
CA GLY A 137 -17.03 0.31 15.79
C GLY A 137 -17.83 1.38 15.02
N GLU A 138 -18.10 1.16 13.73
CA GLU A 138 -18.78 2.14 12.86
C GLU A 138 -20.12 1.63 12.31
N GLU A 139 -20.19 0.34 11.96
CA GLU A 139 -21.35 -0.25 11.32
C GLU A 139 -22.08 -1.22 12.25
N SER A 140 -23.40 -1.22 12.16
CA SER A 140 -24.23 -2.17 12.86
C SER A 140 -24.11 -3.59 12.27
N PRO A 141 -24.38 -4.66 13.03
CA PRO A 141 -24.39 -6.03 12.51
C PRO A 141 -25.29 -6.22 11.30
N HIS A 142 -26.41 -5.49 11.24
CA HIS A 142 -27.33 -5.54 10.12
C HIS A 142 -26.72 -4.96 8.83
N GLN A 143 -26.01 -3.84 8.93
CA GLN A 143 -25.33 -3.23 7.78
C GLN A 143 -24.21 -4.14 7.23
N ILE A 144 -23.44 -4.76 8.13
CA ILE A 144 -22.40 -5.74 7.75
C ILE A 144 -23.06 -6.96 7.10
N LYS A 145 -24.17 -7.47 7.63
CA LYS A 145 -24.92 -8.58 7.04
C LYS A 145 -25.40 -8.25 5.61
N MET A 146 -26.00 -7.08 5.41
CA MET A 146 -26.43 -6.63 4.07
C MET A 146 -25.23 -6.59 3.08
N ARG A 147 -24.07 -6.11 3.54
CA ARG A 147 -22.85 -6.11 2.74
C ARG A 147 -22.37 -7.53 2.45
N ALA A 148 -22.34 -8.40 3.46
CA ALA A 148 -21.96 -9.81 3.33
C ALA A 148 -22.85 -10.53 2.31
N ASP A 149 -24.17 -10.36 2.37
CA ASP A 149 -25.12 -10.96 1.43
C ASP A 149 -24.91 -10.48 -0.01
N ARG A 150 -24.62 -9.18 -0.19
CA ARG A 150 -24.30 -8.62 -1.51
C ARG A 150 -23.01 -9.20 -2.07
N ILE A 151 -21.97 -9.40 -1.22
CA ILE A 151 -20.68 -9.95 -1.63
C ILE A 151 -20.78 -11.44 -1.91
N ALA A 152 -21.44 -12.20 -1.05
CA ALA A 152 -21.55 -13.63 -1.15
C ALA A 152 -22.46 -14.07 -2.31
N GLY A 153 -23.52 -13.32 -2.58
CA GLY A 153 -24.54 -13.69 -3.55
C GLY A 153 -25.17 -15.04 -3.18
N GLN A 154 -24.95 -16.07 -3.98
CA GLN A 154 -25.43 -17.44 -3.72
C GLN A 154 -24.34 -18.36 -3.16
N ASN A 155 -23.12 -17.86 -2.93
CA ASN A 155 -22.05 -18.67 -2.41
C ASN A 155 -22.24 -18.94 -0.90
N PRO A 156 -21.80 -20.10 -0.39
CA PRO A 156 -21.81 -20.37 1.03
C PRO A 156 -20.91 -19.38 1.76
N VAL A 157 -21.36 -18.93 2.92
CA VAL A 157 -20.61 -18.03 3.80
C VAL A 157 -20.07 -18.78 5.00
N ASN A 158 -19.01 -18.26 5.60
CA ASN A 158 -18.45 -18.78 6.83
C ASN A 158 -19.47 -18.69 7.97
N ASP A 159 -20.00 -19.82 8.40
CA ASP A 159 -20.96 -19.94 9.51
C ASP A 159 -20.32 -19.76 10.90
N ARG A 160 -18.98 -19.79 10.99
CA ARG A 160 -18.19 -19.55 12.20
C ARG A 160 -17.73 -18.10 12.33
N MET A 161 -18.28 -17.19 11.54
CA MET A 161 -17.96 -15.76 11.61
C MET A 161 -18.95 -15.05 12.56
N VAL A 162 -18.43 -14.50 13.64
CA VAL A 162 -19.18 -13.73 14.63
C VAL A 162 -18.96 -12.24 14.39
N ILE A 163 -20.05 -11.46 14.34
CA ILE A 163 -20.02 -9.99 14.22
C ILE A 163 -20.30 -9.39 15.58
N LEU A 164 -19.42 -8.51 16.03
CA LEU A 164 -19.52 -7.77 17.29
C LEU A 164 -19.55 -6.26 17.00
N SER A 165 -20.57 -5.56 17.47
CA SER A 165 -20.61 -4.10 17.44
C SER A 165 -20.21 -3.58 18.82
N GLU A 166 -18.95 -3.18 18.95
CA GLU A 166 -18.35 -2.75 20.23
C GLU A 166 -17.19 -1.79 19.97
N THR A 167 -17.00 -0.84 20.90
CA THR A 167 -15.90 0.14 20.86
C THR A 167 -14.99 0.10 22.07
N SER A 168 -15.43 -0.54 23.19
CA SER A 168 -14.57 -0.76 24.36
C SER A 168 -13.62 -1.92 24.13
N LEU A 169 -12.32 -1.66 24.22
CA LEU A 169 -11.29 -2.68 24.06
C LEU A 169 -11.41 -3.77 25.14
N GLU A 170 -11.80 -3.40 26.35
CA GLU A 170 -12.00 -4.31 27.49
C GLU A 170 -13.12 -5.30 27.19
N ALA A 171 -14.29 -4.82 26.75
CA ALA A 171 -15.42 -5.65 26.37
C ALA A 171 -15.07 -6.57 25.17
N ILE A 172 -14.32 -6.07 24.19
CA ILE A 172 -13.82 -6.87 23.06
C ILE A 172 -12.97 -8.05 23.56
N PHE A 173 -12.11 -7.83 24.56
CA PHE A 173 -11.30 -8.93 25.11
C PHE A 173 -12.13 -9.95 25.89
N ASP A 174 -13.23 -9.56 26.52
CA ASP A 174 -14.12 -10.51 27.18
C ASP A 174 -14.82 -11.41 26.14
N HIS A 175 -15.29 -10.85 25.03
CA HIS A 175 -15.81 -11.64 23.92
C HIS A 175 -14.74 -12.53 23.26
N ILE A 176 -13.49 -12.07 23.12
CA ILE A 176 -12.39 -12.91 22.63
C ILE A 176 -12.16 -14.14 23.53
N LYS A 177 -12.27 -13.99 24.84
CA LYS A 177 -12.13 -15.12 25.80
C LYS A 177 -13.26 -16.14 25.65
N GLU A 178 -14.48 -15.67 25.40
CA GLU A 178 -15.67 -16.50 25.23
C GLU A 178 -15.65 -17.24 23.89
N GLU A 179 -15.45 -16.49 22.79
CA GLU A 179 -15.54 -16.99 21.43
C GLU A 179 -14.32 -17.79 20.99
N LYS A 180 -13.13 -17.50 21.54
CA LYS A 180 -11.84 -18.11 21.18
C LYS A 180 -11.59 -18.12 19.66
N PRO A 181 -11.62 -16.95 19.02
CA PRO A 181 -11.48 -16.85 17.56
C PRO A 181 -10.08 -17.27 17.10
N GLU A 182 -10.00 -17.74 15.86
CA GLU A 182 -8.75 -18.02 15.16
C GLU A 182 -8.24 -16.81 14.40
N ILE A 183 -9.09 -15.82 14.12
CA ILE A 183 -8.75 -14.52 13.51
C ILE A 183 -9.60 -13.44 14.18
N VAL A 184 -8.99 -12.29 14.48
CA VAL A 184 -9.69 -11.09 14.97
C VAL A 184 -9.55 -9.96 13.95
N VAL A 185 -10.65 -9.27 13.67
CA VAL A 185 -10.67 -8.07 12.84
C VAL A 185 -11.23 -6.90 13.63
N ILE A 186 -10.60 -5.74 13.50
CA ILE A 186 -11.04 -4.47 14.11
C ILE A 186 -11.31 -3.46 12.99
N ASP A 187 -12.56 -3.06 12.80
CA ASP A 187 -13.02 -2.10 11.77
C ASP A 187 -13.85 -0.96 12.41
N SER A 188 -13.26 0.19 12.71
CA SER A 188 -11.88 0.61 12.51
C SER A 188 -11.13 0.78 13.84
N ILE A 189 -9.82 0.76 13.79
CA ILE A 189 -8.99 1.00 14.99
C ILE A 189 -9.20 2.40 15.59
N GLN A 190 -9.67 3.36 14.80
CA GLN A 190 -9.93 4.72 15.24
C GLN A 190 -11.15 4.83 16.16
N THR A 191 -12.08 3.90 16.09
CA THR A 191 -13.30 3.90 16.90
C THR A 191 -13.14 3.19 18.23
N ILE A 192 -12.08 2.37 18.37
CA ILE A 192 -11.82 1.62 19.58
C ILE A 192 -11.15 2.51 20.64
N ALA A 193 -11.60 2.35 21.88
CA ALA A 193 -11.07 3.06 23.03
C ALA A 193 -10.78 2.10 24.18
N THR A 194 -9.81 2.48 25.02
CA THR A 194 -9.48 1.80 26.27
C THR A 194 -9.54 2.77 27.42
N GLU A 195 -10.00 2.32 28.57
CA GLU A 195 -10.01 3.08 29.81
C GLU A 195 -8.60 3.39 30.33
N GLN A 196 -7.59 2.68 29.84
CA GLN A 196 -6.19 2.87 30.25
C GLN A 196 -5.57 4.16 29.69
N ALA A 197 -6.19 4.81 28.70
CA ALA A 197 -5.73 6.07 28.13
C ALA A 197 -6.73 7.19 28.40
N GLU A 198 -6.29 8.24 29.13
CA GLU A 198 -7.12 9.40 29.51
C GLU A 198 -7.49 10.33 28.34
N SER A 199 -7.27 9.93 27.09
CA SER A 199 -7.51 10.73 25.89
C SER A 199 -8.80 10.33 25.20
N SER A 200 -9.38 11.24 24.40
CA SER A 200 -10.64 10.99 23.69
C SER A 200 -10.52 9.85 22.68
N PRO A 201 -11.58 9.05 22.44
CA PRO A 201 -11.62 8.05 21.38
C PRO A 201 -11.18 8.65 20.04
N GLY A 202 -10.46 7.88 19.22
CA GLY A 202 -9.92 8.33 17.94
C GLY A 202 -8.68 9.21 18.02
N SER A 203 -8.25 9.61 19.23
CA SER A 203 -6.98 10.34 19.40
C SER A 203 -5.79 9.41 19.11
N VAL A 204 -4.67 10.01 18.70
CA VAL A 204 -3.41 9.29 18.41
C VAL A 204 -2.96 8.42 19.60
N SER A 205 -3.14 8.92 20.82
CA SER A 205 -2.79 8.21 22.04
C SER A 205 -3.66 6.96 22.25
N GLN A 206 -4.98 7.08 22.07
CA GLN A 206 -5.93 5.95 22.18
C GLN A 206 -5.61 4.88 21.13
N VAL A 207 -5.49 5.29 19.86
CA VAL A 207 -5.21 4.37 18.76
C VAL A 207 -3.88 3.62 18.98
N ARG A 208 -2.86 4.32 19.49
CA ARG A 208 -1.56 3.73 19.81
C ARG A 208 -1.68 2.70 20.93
N GLU A 209 -2.38 3.04 22.03
CA GLU A 209 -2.52 2.14 23.18
C GLU A 209 -3.33 0.90 22.79
N CYS A 210 -4.49 1.07 22.14
CA CYS A 210 -5.29 -0.04 21.65
C CYS A 210 -4.48 -0.99 20.74
N ALA A 211 -3.74 -0.43 19.78
CA ALA A 211 -2.91 -1.24 18.88
C ALA A 211 -1.77 -1.96 19.63
N SER A 212 -1.19 -1.34 20.66
CA SER A 212 -0.14 -1.96 21.49
C SER A 212 -0.68 -3.12 22.33
N VAL A 213 -1.90 -3.00 22.85
CA VAL A 213 -2.56 -4.08 23.60
C VAL A 213 -2.91 -5.25 22.66
N LEU A 214 -3.48 -4.95 21.47
CA LEU A 214 -3.80 -5.95 20.47
C LEU A 214 -2.54 -6.67 19.93
N LEU A 215 -1.41 -5.96 19.79
CA LEU A 215 -0.13 -6.59 19.42
C LEU A 215 0.32 -7.59 20.49
N ARG A 216 0.26 -7.20 21.78
CA ARG A 216 0.61 -8.12 22.88
C ARG A 216 -0.28 -9.36 22.88
N PHE A 217 -1.58 -9.18 22.67
CA PHE A 217 -2.52 -10.27 22.51
C PHE A 217 -2.15 -11.20 21.37
N ALA A 218 -1.98 -10.66 20.16
CA ALA A 218 -1.62 -11.47 18.98
C ALA A 218 -0.35 -12.30 19.24
N LYS A 219 0.70 -11.68 19.77
CA LYS A 219 1.98 -12.36 20.05
C LYS A 219 1.88 -13.43 21.16
N SER A 220 0.98 -13.24 22.14
CA SER A 220 0.84 -14.19 23.25
C SER A 220 -0.10 -15.34 22.94
N SER A 221 -1.16 -15.10 22.17
CA SER A 221 -2.18 -16.10 21.84
C SER A 221 -1.90 -16.88 20.57
N GLY A 222 -1.06 -16.33 19.67
CA GLY A 222 -0.88 -16.86 18.31
C GLY A 222 -2.03 -16.49 17.36
N VAL A 223 -3.03 -15.74 17.81
CA VAL A 223 -4.17 -15.33 16.98
C VAL A 223 -3.80 -14.10 16.17
N PRO A 224 -3.87 -14.12 14.82
CA PRO A 224 -3.61 -12.96 14.01
C PRO A 224 -4.72 -11.91 14.15
N VAL A 225 -4.32 -10.63 14.06
CA VAL A 225 -5.23 -9.49 14.17
C VAL A 225 -5.11 -8.62 12.91
N ILE A 226 -6.23 -8.33 12.27
CA ILE A 226 -6.32 -7.40 11.15
C ILE A 226 -6.95 -6.09 11.66
N LEU A 227 -6.21 -5.00 11.56
CA LEU A 227 -6.67 -3.66 11.87
C LEU A 227 -7.03 -2.93 10.58
N ILE A 228 -8.24 -2.40 10.49
CA ILE A 228 -8.63 -1.50 9.41
C ILE A 228 -8.49 -0.07 9.92
N GLY A 229 -7.85 0.79 9.10
CA GLY A 229 -7.63 2.18 9.44
C GLY A 229 -7.86 3.13 8.27
N HIS A 230 -8.23 4.38 8.56
CA HIS A 230 -8.41 5.43 7.56
C HIS A 230 -7.13 6.29 7.43
N ILE A 231 -6.84 6.73 6.20
CA ILE A 231 -5.75 7.66 5.87
C ILE A 231 -6.36 9.05 5.64
N ASN A 232 -5.63 10.11 6.01
CA ASN A 232 -6.02 11.48 5.67
C ASN A 232 -5.83 11.74 4.17
N LYS A 233 -6.48 12.82 3.64
CA LYS A 233 -6.34 13.29 2.24
C LYS A 233 -4.89 13.57 1.79
N GLU A 234 -3.97 13.72 2.73
CA GLU A 234 -2.53 13.89 2.46
C GLU A 234 -1.78 12.55 2.28
N GLY A 235 -2.49 11.42 2.20
CA GLY A 235 -1.90 10.08 2.06
C GLY A 235 -1.19 9.58 3.32
N THR A 236 -1.32 10.32 4.44
CA THR A 236 -0.80 9.90 5.74
C THR A 236 -1.91 9.26 6.55
N LEU A 237 -1.64 8.11 7.18
CA LEU A 237 -2.55 7.50 8.15
C LEU A 237 -2.96 8.55 9.20
N ALA A 238 -4.27 8.81 9.35
CA ALA A 238 -4.77 9.66 10.43
C ALA A 238 -4.45 9.01 11.77
N GLY A 239 -3.42 9.54 12.43
CA GLY A 239 -2.83 8.99 13.64
C GLY A 239 -2.11 7.66 13.41
N PRO A 240 -1.10 7.56 12.93
CA PRO A 240 -0.14 7.87 11.90
C PRO A 240 0.94 6.81 11.63
N LYS A 241 2.06 7.19 11.09
CA LYS A 241 3.38 6.53 11.11
C LYS A 241 3.73 5.80 12.43
N ILE A 242 3.08 6.15 13.55
CA ILE A 242 3.24 5.47 14.86
C ILE A 242 2.73 4.03 14.80
N LEU A 243 1.61 3.73 14.12
CA LEU A 243 1.12 2.36 13.97
C LEU A 243 2.02 1.52 13.08
N GLU A 244 2.65 2.14 12.08
CA GLU A 244 3.60 1.43 11.18
C GLU A 244 4.77 0.81 11.97
N HIS A 245 5.19 1.44 13.06
CA HIS A 245 6.26 0.88 13.89
C HIS A 245 5.78 -0.26 14.81
N ILE A 246 4.51 -0.24 15.20
CA ILE A 246 3.92 -1.21 16.11
C ILE A 246 3.55 -2.51 15.39
N VAL A 247 2.89 -2.41 14.23
CA VAL A 247 2.37 -3.56 13.50
C VAL A 247 3.46 -4.31 12.73
N ASP A 248 3.21 -5.58 12.40
CA ASP A 248 4.15 -6.41 11.64
C ASP A 248 4.06 -6.14 10.13
N THR A 249 2.85 -5.94 9.63
CA THR A 249 2.57 -5.70 8.21
C THR A 249 1.68 -4.47 8.06
N VAL A 250 2.00 -3.61 7.10
CA VAL A 250 1.19 -2.46 6.70
C VAL A 250 0.85 -2.62 5.23
N LEU A 251 -0.43 -2.72 4.95
CA LEU A 251 -0.99 -2.75 3.61
C LEU A 251 -1.74 -1.44 3.37
N GLN A 252 -1.53 -0.84 2.22
CA GLN A 252 -2.18 0.40 1.83
C GLN A 252 -2.97 0.21 0.55
N PHE A 253 -4.26 0.54 0.60
CA PHE A 253 -5.08 0.69 -0.60
C PHE A 253 -4.81 2.04 -1.24
N GLU A 254 -4.52 2.02 -2.53
CA GLU A 254 -4.35 3.17 -3.41
C GLU A 254 -5.37 3.10 -4.55
N GLY A 255 -5.78 4.23 -5.07
CA GLY A 255 -6.69 4.35 -6.21
C GLY A 255 -7.57 5.58 -6.09
N ASP A 256 -8.14 6.01 -7.20
CA ASP A 256 -9.11 7.09 -7.26
C ASP A 256 -10.52 6.49 -7.26
N GLN A 257 -11.47 7.17 -6.61
CA GLN A 257 -12.89 6.76 -6.59
C GLN A 257 -13.53 6.73 -8.00
N HIS A 258 -12.94 7.44 -8.95
CA HIS A 258 -13.40 7.50 -10.34
C HIS A 258 -12.87 6.37 -11.22
N HIS A 259 -11.86 5.61 -10.75
CA HIS A 259 -11.27 4.51 -11.50
C HIS A 259 -11.78 3.15 -11.00
N LEU A 260 -11.90 2.19 -11.92
CA LEU A 260 -12.39 0.83 -11.60
C LEU A 260 -11.39 0.01 -10.78
N TYR A 261 -10.10 0.35 -10.87
CA TYR A 261 -9.03 -0.44 -10.27
C TYR A 261 -8.54 0.12 -8.94
N ARG A 262 -8.12 -0.79 -8.09
CA ARG A 262 -7.52 -0.52 -6.78
C ARG A 262 -6.24 -1.30 -6.65
N ILE A 263 -5.19 -0.64 -6.16
CA ILE A 263 -3.91 -1.28 -5.86
C ILE A 263 -3.81 -1.46 -4.34
N LEU A 264 -3.53 -2.66 -3.91
CA LEU A 264 -3.15 -2.97 -2.54
C LEU A 264 -1.63 -3.12 -2.47
N ARG A 265 -0.97 -2.21 -1.79
CA ARG A 265 0.49 -2.16 -1.69
C ARG A 265 0.96 -2.59 -0.31
N SER A 266 2.02 -3.39 -0.27
CA SER A 266 2.74 -3.68 0.96
C SER A 266 3.74 -2.55 1.27
N ILE A 267 3.45 -1.74 2.29
CA ILE A 267 4.34 -0.65 2.74
C ILE A 267 5.39 -1.15 3.72
N LYS A 268 4.99 -2.11 4.56
CA LYS A 268 5.86 -2.80 5.52
C LYS A 268 5.43 -4.25 5.61
N ASN A 269 6.38 -5.16 5.58
CA ASN A 269 6.11 -6.59 5.79
C ASN A 269 7.32 -7.26 6.44
N ARG A 270 7.16 -7.78 7.66
CA ARG A 270 8.21 -8.53 8.36
C ARG A 270 8.33 -9.97 7.88
N PHE A 271 7.32 -10.46 7.16
CA PHE A 271 7.18 -11.86 6.76
C PHE A 271 7.31 -12.07 5.24
N GLY A 272 7.51 -10.99 4.50
CA GLY A 272 7.60 -11.04 3.05
C GLY A 272 8.17 -9.76 2.44
N SER A 273 8.14 -9.69 1.11
CA SER A 273 8.60 -8.53 0.35
C SER A 273 7.64 -7.35 0.48
N THR A 274 8.20 -6.15 0.59
CA THR A 274 7.42 -4.89 0.48
C THR A 274 7.26 -4.42 -0.97
N SER A 275 7.83 -5.15 -1.91
CA SER A 275 7.71 -4.84 -3.34
C SER A 275 6.51 -5.52 -4.00
N GLU A 276 5.69 -6.25 -3.24
CA GLU A 276 4.50 -6.91 -3.78
C GLU A 276 3.31 -5.97 -3.81
N ILE A 277 2.51 -6.10 -4.89
CA ILE A 277 1.23 -5.42 -5.04
C ILE A 277 0.13 -6.42 -5.37
N GLY A 278 -1.09 -6.13 -4.90
CA GLY A 278 -2.32 -6.77 -5.31
C GLY A 278 -3.16 -5.80 -6.14
N ILE A 279 -3.76 -6.28 -7.22
CA ILE A 279 -4.59 -5.45 -8.09
C ILE A 279 -6.01 -6.00 -8.09
N TYR A 280 -6.96 -5.10 -7.86
CA TYR A 280 -8.37 -5.42 -7.77
C TYR A 280 -9.20 -4.53 -8.67
N GLU A 281 -10.26 -5.08 -9.23
CA GLU A 281 -11.33 -4.36 -9.89
C GLU A 281 -12.51 -4.19 -8.95
N MET A 282 -13.00 -2.95 -8.79
CA MET A 282 -14.19 -2.67 -8.00
C MET A 282 -15.44 -3.04 -8.79
N ARG A 283 -16.25 -3.96 -8.26
CA ARG A 283 -17.54 -4.38 -8.84
C ARG A 283 -18.68 -4.18 -7.84
N GLN A 284 -19.91 -4.30 -8.31
CA GLN A 284 -21.11 -4.21 -7.44
C GLN A 284 -21.10 -5.29 -6.33
N GLN A 285 -20.58 -6.48 -6.64
CA GLN A 285 -20.51 -7.62 -5.74
C GLN A 285 -19.26 -7.63 -4.83
N GLY A 286 -18.38 -6.62 -4.94
CA GLY A 286 -17.14 -6.56 -4.17
C GLY A 286 -15.91 -6.34 -5.04
N LEU A 287 -14.76 -6.79 -4.58
CA LEU A 287 -13.48 -6.65 -5.25
C LEU A 287 -13.11 -7.95 -5.98
N ARG A 288 -12.93 -7.87 -7.28
CA ARG A 288 -12.41 -8.97 -8.09
C ARG A 288 -10.90 -8.85 -8.19
N GLN A 289 -10.18 -9.90 -7.83
CA GLN A 289 -8.73 -9.97 -8.06
C GLN A 289 -8.42 -9.96 -9.56
N VAL A 290 -7.36 -9.25 -9.93
CA VAL A 290 -6.89 -9.10 -11.30
C VAL A 290 -5.61 -9.90 -11.46
N GLU A 291 -5.72 -11.10 -11.99
CA GLU A 291 -4.57 -12.00 -12.18
C GLU A 291 -3.63 -11.49 -13.27
N ASN A 292 -4.19 -10.92 -14.34
CA ASN A 292 -3.42 -10.32 -15.43
C ASN A 292 -3.80 -8.84 -15.63
N PRO A 293 -3.07 -7.90 -15.01
CA PRO A 293 -3.35 -6.48 -15.18
C PRO A 293 -3.23 -6.00 -16.63
N SER A 294 -2.34 -6.61 -17.39
CA SER A 294 -2.05 -6.19 -18.77
C SER A 294 -3.28 -6.33 -19.67
N GLU A 295 -4.08 -7.39 -19.49
CA GLU A 295 -5.33 -7.59 -20.27
C GLU A 295 -6.35 -6.46 -20.08
N LEU A 296 -6.27 -5.75 -18.96
CA LEU A 296 -7.20 -4.67 -18.63
C LEU A 296 -6.64 -3.29 -18.98
N LEU A 297 -5.32 -3.20 -19.19
CA LEU A 297 -4.58 -1.97 -19.44
C LEU A 297 -4.20 -1.79 -20.91
N LEU A 298 -4.52 -2.79 -21.70
CA LEU A 298 -4.37 -2.77 -23.16
C LEU A 298 -5.75 -2.75 -23.80
N THR A 299 -5.90 -1.96 -24.86
CA THR A 299 -7.10 -1.97 -25.69
C THR A 299 -6.92 -3.03 -26.77
N ASP A 300 -7.92 -3.86 -27.04
CA ASP A 300 -7.84 -4.98 -27.99
C ASP A 300 -7.62 -4.55 -29.45
N ASP A 301 -7.91 -3.29 -29.79
CA ASP A 301 -7.83 -2.77 -31.14
C ASP A 301 -7.19 -1.36 -31.16
N HIS A 302 -5.87 -1.32 -31.31
CA HIS A 302 -5.13 -0.05 -31.51
C HIS A 302 -4.76 0.20 -32.97
N ASP A 303 -5.10 -0.72 -33.87
CA ASP A 303 -4.64 -0.66 -35.26
C ASP A 303 -5.10 0.64 -35.93
N GLY A 304 -4.12 1.40 -36.38
CA GLY A 304 -4.36 2.66 -37.07
C GLY A 304 -4.57 3.89 -36.18
N LEU A 305 -4.44 3.77 -34.86
CA LEU A 305 -4.56 4.92 -33.93
C LEU A 305 -3.18 5.56 -33.70
N SER A 306 -3.04 6.83 -34.09
CA SER A 306 -1.85 7.61 -33.74
C SER A 306 -1.90 8.04 -32.26
N GLY A 307 -0.71 8.24 -31.66
CA GLY A 307 -0.60 8.68 -30.29
C GLY A 307 -0.68 7.56 -29.24
N VAL A 308 -0.63 6.31 -29.64
CA VAL A 308 -0.65 5.15 -28.74
C VAL A 308 0.68 4.42 -28.77
N ALA A 309 1.22 4.08 -27.60
CA ALA A 309 2.43 3.26 -27.43
C ALA A 309 2.28 2.34 -26.22
N ILE A 310 2.85 1.14 -26.29
CA ILE A 310 2.79 0.16 -25.21
C ILE A 310 4.11 0.14 -24.44
N SER A 311 4.01 0.34 -23.13
CA SER A 311 5.14 0.23 -22.21
C SER A 311 5.15 -1.09 -21.48
N SER A 312 6.32 -1.71 -21.34
CA SER A 312 6.53 -2.75 -20.34
C SER A 312 7.00 -2.11 -19.04
N ALA A 313 6.06 -1.92 -18.12
CA ALA A 313 6.28 -1.30 -16.82
C ALA A 313 6.43 -2.35 -15.72
N ILE A 314 7.01 -1.95 -14.60
CA ILE A 314 7.06 -2.74 -13.36
C ILE A 314 6.54 -1.92 -12.20
N GLU A 315 5.64 -2.51 -11.44
CA GLU A 315 5.22 -1.97 -10.15
C GLU A 315 5.59 -2.98 -9.07
N GLY A 316 6.49 -2.57 -8.17
CA GLY A 316 7.08 -3.49 -7.21
C GLY A 316 7.96 -4.57 -7.87
N VAL A 317 7.49 -5.81 -7.88
CA VAL A 317 8.15 -6.93 -8.58
C VAL A 317 7.36 -7.41 -9.80
N ARG A 318 6.16 -6.91 -10.02
CA ARG A 318 5.22 -7.38 -11.03
C ARG A 318 5.41 -6.62 -12.34
N PRO A 319 5.79 -7.30 -13.43
CA PRO A 319 5.76 -6.71 -14.75
C PRO A 319 4.32 -6.66 -15.28
N PHE A 320 4.00 -5.66 -16.06
CA PHE A 320 2.75 -5.56 -16.81
C PHE A 320 2.94 -4.66 -18.02
N LEU A 321 2.14 -4.86 -19.04
CA LEU A 321 2.08 -3.96 -20.17
C LEU A 321 0.98 -2.94 -19.96
N ILE A 322 1.25 -1.70 -20.34
CA ILE A 322 0.32 -0.59 -20.16
C ILE A 322 0.35 0.33 -21.36
N GLU A 323 -0.83 0.75 -21.76
CA GLU A 323 -1.02 1.68 -22.86
C GLU A 323 -0.74 3.11 -22.40
N THR A 324 0.09 3.79 -23.18
CA THR A 324 0.43 5.20 -23.04
C THR A 324 -0.20 5.95 -24.20
N GLN A 325 -1.13 6.85 -23.93
CA GLN A 325 -1.84 7.65 -24.93
C GLN A 325 -1.36 9.09 -24.88
N ALA A 326 -1.07 9.69 -26.02
CA ALA A 326 -0.72 11.10 -26.16
C ALA A 326 -1.55 11.78 -27.24
N LEU A 327 -1.95 13.02 -26.97
CA LEU A 327 -2.55 13.90 -27.96
C LEU A 327 -1.71 15.17 -28.07
N VAL A 328 -1.23 15.44 -29.29
CA VAL A 328 -0.45 16.64 -29.60
C VAL A 328 -1.20 17.49 -30.61
N SER A 329 -1.50 18.73 -30.25
CA SER A 329 -2.20 19.67 -31.11
C SER A 329 -1.51 21.03 -31.15
N SER A 330 -1.87 21.89 -32.10
CA SER A 330 -1.39 23.27 -32.12
C SER A 330 -2.03 24.05 -30.98
N ALA A 331 -1.23 24.81 -30.22
CA ALA A 331 -1.73 25.63 -29.11
C ALA A 331 -2.71 26.70 -29.64
N ALA A 332 -3.98 26.59 -29.24
CA ALA A 332 -5.04 27.50 -29.72
C ALA A 332 -4.97 28.90 -29.06
N TYR A 333 -4.42 29.01 -27.85
CA TYR A 333 -4.48 30.21 -27.01
C TYR A 333 -3.10 30.87 -26.77
N GLY A 334 -2.13 30.59 -27.59
CA GLY A 334 -0.79 31.23 -27.52
C GLY A 334 0.11 30.70 -26.37
N THR A 335 -0.43 30.11 -25.33
CA THR A 335 0.33 29.46 -24.25
C THR A 335 0.08 27.95 -24.30
N PRO A 336 1.11 27.13 -24.62
CA PRO A 336 0.98 25.68 -24.71
C PRO A 336 0.52 25.04 -23.39
N GLN A 337 -0.51 24.22 -23.47
CA GLN A 337 -0.99 23.43 -22.34
C GLN A 337 -0.28 22.07 -22.31
N ARG A 338 0.12 21.65 -21.13
CA ARG A 338 0.74 20.34 -20.92
C ARG A 338 0.11 19.69 -19.70
N SER A 339 -0.53 18.54 -19.89
CA SER A 339 -1.23 17.80 -18.85
C SER A 339 -0.88 16.33 -18.91
N ALA A 340 -0.74 15.69 -17.77
CA ALA A 340 -0.51 14.25 -17.66
C ALA A 340 -1.43 13.64 -16.60
N THR A 341 -2.07 12.54 -16.97
CA THR A 341 -2.85 11.67 -16.08
C THR A 341 -2.09 10.36 -15.92
N GLY A 342 -1.85 9.93 -14.68
CA GLY A 342 -1.12 8.68 -14.39
C GLY A 342 0.41 8.75 -14.52
N PHE A 343 0.96 9.90 -14.95
CA PHE A 343 2.40 10.13 -15.13
C PHE A 343 2.84 11.44 -14.48
N ASP A 344 4.11 11.55 -14.11
CA ASP A 344 4.64 12.78 -13.49
C ASP A 344 4.75 13.92 -14.49
N GLN A 345 4.08 15.03 -14.19
CA GLN A 345 4.03 16.21 -15.06
C GLN A 345 5.43 16.83 -15.30
N ARG A 346 6.30 16.82 -14.29
CA ARG A 346 7.67 17.38 -14.42
C ARG A 346 8.51 16.49 -15.31
N ARG A 347 8.31 15.17 -15.19
CA ARG A 347 9.00 14.20 -16.07
C ARG A 347 8.55 14.35 -17.52
N LEU A 348 7.24 14.48 -17.76
CA LEU A 348 6.71 14.78 -19.11
C LEU A 348 7.40 16.01 -19.72
N ASN A 349 7.43 17.13 -18.98
CA ASN A 349 8.07 18.36 -19.46
C ASN A 349 9.55 18.17 -19.82
N MET A 350 10.27 17.36 -19.05
CA MET A 350 11.66 17.03 -19.31
C MET A 350 11.80 16.20 -20.61
N LEU A 351 10.95 15.19 -20.81
CA LEU A 351 10.97 14.35 -22.02
C LEU A 351 10.64 15.17 -23.27
N LEU A 352 9.68 16.10 -23.20
CA LEU A 352 9.38 17.03 -24.30
C LEU A 352 10.58 17.91 -24.66
N ALA A 353 11.33 18.39 -23.67
CA ALA A 353 12.54 19.17 -23.89
C ALA A 353 13.66 18.32 -24.55
N VAL A 354 13.77 17.03 -24.20
CA VAL A 354 14.68 16.09 -24.87
C VAL A 354 14.30 15.87 -26.32
N LEU A 355 13.02 15.62 -26.63
CA LEU A 355 12.50 15.48 -27.99
C LEU A 355 12.81 16.72 -28.84
N GLU A 356 12.59 17.89 -28.29
CA GLU A 356 12.83 19.15 -28.99
C GLU A 356 14.32 19.38 -29.26
N LYS A 357 15.16 19.26 -28.23
CA LYS A 357 16.57 19.63 -28.33
C LYS A 357 17.44 18.57 -28.99
N ARG A 358 17.13 17.28 -28.85
CA ARG A 358 17.96 16.17 -29.29
C ARG A 358 17.46 15.52 -30.57
N VAL A 359 16.15 15.43 -30.71
CA VAL A 359 15.53 14.79 -31.87
C VAL A 359 15.09 15.82 -32.94
N GLY A 360 14.90 17.08 -32.54
CA GLY A 360 14.61 18.18 -33.46
C GLY A 360 13.12 18.45 -33.72
N PHE A 361 12.22 17.86 -32.91
CA PHE A 361 10.78 18.10 -33.05
C PHE A 361 10.37 19.42 -32.39
N LYS A 362 9.61 20.26 -33.11
CA LYS A 362 9.13 21.55 -32.57
C LYS A 362 7.86 21.36 -31.73
N LEU A 363 8.02 21.20 -30.43
CA LEU A 363 6.94 20.99 -29.47
C LEU A 363 6.64 22.23 -28.61
N MET A 364 7.43 23.31 -28.73
CA MET A 364 7.30 24.53 -27.94
C MET A 364 5.93 25.21 -28.09
N GLN A 365 5.31 25.12 -29.26
CA GLN A 365 4.01 25.74 -29.57
C GLN A 365 2.89 24.71 -29.68
N LYS A 366 3.06 23.55 -29.06
CA LYS A 366 2.09 22.46 -29.11
C LYS A 366 1.51 22.20 -27.72
N ASP A 367 0.20 22.00 -27.68
CA ASP A 367 -0.47 21.39 -26.55
C ASP A 367 -0.15 19.90 -26.52
N VAL A 368 0.13 19.38 -25.33
CA VAL A 368 0.43 17.96 -25.13
C VAL A 368 -0.39 17.42 -23.94
N PHE A 369 -1.22 16.46 -24.23
CA PHE A 369 -2.01 15.73 -23.25
C PHE A 369 -1.54 14.29 -23.22
N LEU A 370 -1.22 13.79 -22.02
CA LEU A 370 -0.76 12.41 -21.80
C LEU A 370 -1.73 11.70 -20.85
N ASN A 371 -2.10 10.48 -21.20
CA ASN A 371 -2.93 9.63 -20.38
C ASN A 371 -2.34 8.22 -20.29
N ILE A 372 -2.21 7.69 -19.08
CA ILE A 372 -1.87 6.29 -18.87
C ILE A 372 -3.17 5.52 -18.67
N ALA A 373 -3.34 4.44 -19.43
CA ALA A 373 -4.57 3.65 -19.41
C ALA A 373 -4.90 3.12 -18.01
N GLY A 374 -6.19 2.91 -17.73
CA GLY A 374 -6.68 2.40 -16.46
C GLY A 374 -6.58 3.37 -15.28
N GLY A 375 -6.08 4.61 -15.50
CA GLY A 375 -5.92 5.62 -14.44
C GLY A 375 -4.89 5.25 -13.37
N LEU A 376 -4.02 4.29 -13.66
CA LEU A 376 -2.94 3.91 -12.76
C LEU A 376 -1.86 4.99 -12.74
N ARG A 377 -1.41 5.34 -11.54
CA ARG A 377 -0.21 6.17 -11.41
C ARG A 377 1.02 5.29 -11.43
N VAL A 378 1.75 5.32 -12.54
CA VAL A 378 2.98 4.54 -12.71
C VAL A 378 4.19 5.43 -12.43
N THR A 379 5.10 4.93 -11.60
CA THR A 379 6.34 5.64 -11.22
C THR A 379 7.58 5.06 -11.88
N ASP A 380 7.44 4.00 -12.67
CA ASP A 380 8.54 3.34 -13.37
C ASP A 380 9.10 4.20 -14.50
N MET A 381 10.36 4.58 -14.39
CA MET A 381 11.04 5.38 -15.42
C MET A 381 11.24 4.64 -16.75
N ALA A 382 11.06 3.33 -16.77
CA ALA A 382 11.06 2.56 -18.02
C ALA A 382 9.98 2.98 -19.01
N MET A 383 8.95 3.71 -18.56
CA MET A 383 7.89 4.27 -19.40
C MET A 383 8.32 5.46 -20.23
N ASP A 384 9.44 6.10 -19.96
CA ASP A 384 9.88 7.29 -20.69
C ASP A 384 9.90 7.09 -22.20
N LEU A 385 10.37 5.92 -22.64
CA LEU A 385 10.48 5.62 -24.07
C LEU A 385 9.11 5.52 -24.73
N SER A 386 8.11 4.91 -24.08
CA SER A 386 6.74 4.84 -24.61
C SER A 386 6.05 6.20 -24.61
N VAL A 387 6.30 7.03 -23.58
CA VAL A 387 5.80 8.41 -23.54
C VAL A 387 6.33 9.21 -24.73
N ILE A 388 7.63 9.12 -25.01
CA ILE A 388 8.25 9.77 -26.16
C ILE A 388 7.66 9.24 -27.47
N ALA A 389 7.50 7.93 -27.59
CA ALA A 389 6.96 7.30 -28.81
C ALA A 389 5.50 7.70 -29.05
N ALA A 390 4.65 7.71 -28.00
CA ALA A 390 3.26 8.14 -28.10
C ALA A 390 3.13 9.62 -28.49
N VAL A 391 3.92 10.50 -27.86
CA VAL A 391 3.96 11.94 -28.20
C VAL A 391 4.37 12.15 -29.65
N LEU A 392 5.39 11.43 -30.12
CA LEU A 392 5.84 11.56 -31.52
C LEU A 392 4.81 10.99 -32.48
N SER A 393 4.25 9.82 -32.22
CA SER A 393 3.19 9.21 -33.02
C SER A 393 2.03 10.18 -33.23
N SER A 394 1.54 10.82 -32.16
CA SER A 394 0.50 11.85 -32.25
C SER A 394 0.95 13.11 -32.99
N ASN A 395 2.21 13.55 -32.82
CA ASN A 395 2.70 14.78 -33.46
C ASN A 395 2.84 14.65 -34.97
N VAL A 396 3.20 13.45 -35.46
CA VAL A 396 3.37 13.15 -36.91
C VAL A 396 2.15 12.46 -37.50
N ASP A 397 1.14 12.19 -36.70
CA ASP A 397 -0.09 11.48 -37.06
C ASP A 397 0.17 10.12 -37.73
N THR A 398 1.12 9.38 -37.17
CA THR A 398 1.50 8.06 -37.68
C THR A 398 1.40 7.03 -36.56
N PRO A 399 0.56 5.98 -36.72
CA PRO A 399 0.40 4.93 -35.70
C PRO A 399 1.69 4.11 -35.54
N ILE A 400 1.90 3.57 -34.37
CA ILE A 400 2.88 2.52 -34.12
C ILE A 400 2.19 1.19 -34.45
N GLU A 401 2.88 0.34 -35.21
CA GLU A 401 2.35 -0.99 -35.57
C GLU A 401 2.06 -1.82 -34.32
N SER A 402 0.98 -2.61 -34.36
CA SER A 402 0.66 -3.54 -33.29
C SER A 402 1.77 -4.58 -33.10
N GLY A 403 1.87 -5.11 -31.89
CA GLY A 403 2.91 -6.07 -31.51
C GLY A 403 4.24 -5.45 -31.07
N TRP A 404 4.38 -4.11 -31.08
CA TRP A 404 5.52 -3.41 -30.50
C TRP A 404 5.26 -3.00 -29.06
N CYS A 405 6.20 -3.28 -28.18
CA CYS A 405 6.26 -2.69 -26.84
C CYS A 405 7.67 -2.20 -26.53
N MET A 406 7.83 -1.45 -25.45
CA MET A 406 9.12 -0.87 -25.13
C MET A 406 9.32 -0.66 -23.64
N ALA A 407 10.58 -0.63 -23.21
CA ALA A 407 11.01 -0.25 -21.87
C ALA A 407 12.35 0.50 -21.97
N GLY A 408 12.44 1.70 -21.40
CA GLY A 408 13.70 2.43 -21.37
C GLY A 408 13.56 3.76 -20.64
N GLU A 409 14.47 4.04 -19.70
CA GLU A 409 14.61 5.36 -19.09
C GLU A 409 15.34 6.28 -20.08
N VAL A 410 14.88 7.52 -20.21
CA VAL A 410 15.49 8.50 -21.11
C VAL A 410 16.22 9.58 -20.31
N GLY A 411 17.51 9.72 -20.58
CA GLY A 411 18.33 10.78 -19.99
C GLY A 411 18.28 12.09 -20.79
N LEU A 412 18.79 13.17 -20.19
CA LEU A 412 18.76 14.54 -20.75
C LEU A 412 19.57 14.70 -22.06
N SER A 413 20.52 13.80 -22.32
CA SER A 413 21.30 13.80 -23.56
C SER A 413 20.64 13.01 -24.70
N GLY A 414 19.43 12.42 -24.43
CA GLY A 414 18.73 11.53 -25.37
C GLY A 414 19.25 10.09 -25.36
N GLU A 415 20.08 9.73 -24.36
CA GLU A 415 20.52 8.36 -24.13
C GLU A 415 19.40 7.53 -23.52
N VAL A 416 19.31 6.25 -23.92
CA VAL A 416 18.41 5.26 -23.31
C VAL A 416 19.18 4.47 -22.28
N ARG A 417 18.79 4.63 -21.01
CA ARG A 417 19.45 4.06 -19.82
C ARG A 417 18.88 2.72 -19.44
N PRO A 418 19.70 1.86 -18.81
CA PRO A 418 19.25 0.55 -18.37
C PRO A 418 18.11 0.65 -17.35
N VAL A 419 17.22 -0.31 -17.43
CA VAL A 419 16.06 -0.45 -16.53
C VAL A 419 16.18 -1.74 -15.72
N SER A 420 15.54 -1.77 -14.56
CA SER A 420 15.54 -2.93 -13.69
C SER A 420 14.71 -4.07 -14.25
N ARG A 421 15.05 -5.33 -13.87
CA ARG A 421 14.26 -6.54 -14.13
C ARG A 421 13.89 -6.73 -15.61
N ILE A 422 14.84 -6.53 -16.50
CA ILE A 422 14.59 -6.58 -17.95
C ILE A 422 14.04 -7.93 -18.41
N GLU A 423 14.52 -9.03 -17.83
CA GLU A 423 14.06 -10.38 -18.16
C GLU A 423 12.58 -10.55 -17.87
N ALA A 424 12.10 -10.05 -16.71
CA ALA A 424 10.69 -10.12 -16.37
C ALA A 424 9.80 -9.30 -17.32
N ARG A 425 10.31 -8.16 -17.79
CA ARG A 425 9.60 -7.32 -18.78
C ARG A 425 9.46 -8.01 -20.13
N ILE A 426 10.54 -8.65 -20.57
CA ILE A 426 10.55 -9.39 -21.85
C ILE A 426 9.63 -10.60 -21.75
N ALA A 427 9.70 -11.37 -20.66
CA ALA A 427 8.87 -12.54 -20.45
C ALA A 427 7.37 -12.21 -20.41
N GLU A 428 6.98 -11.09 -19.78
CA GLU A 428 5.59 -10.65 -19.77
C GLU A 428 5.12 -10.19 -21.15
N ALA A 429 5.96 -9.47 -21.90
CA ALA A 429 5.65 -9.04 -23.27
C ALA A 429 5.46 -10.25 -24.19
N GLU A 430 6.36 -11.24 -24.14
CA GLU A 430 6.27 -12.48 -24.89
C GLU A 430 5.01 -13.29 -24.54
N LYS A 431 4.71 -13.45 -23.25
CA LYS A 431 3.52 -14.14 -22.76
C LYS A 431 2.22 -13.53 -23.29
N LEU A 432 2.20 -12.21 -23.49
CA LEU A 432 1.05 -11.48 -24.01
C LEU A 432 1.02 -11.41 -25.56
N GLY A 433 1.95 -12.09 -26.24
CA GLY A 433 1.95 -12.24 -27.68
C GLY A 433 2.58 -11.07 -28.45
N PHE A 434 3.29 -10.16 -27.76
CA PHE A 434 4.06 -9.11 -28.44
C PHE A 434 5.19 -9.70 -29.25
N GLN A 435 5.40 -9.15 -30.45
CA GLN A 435 6.38 -9.65 -31.41
C GLN A 435 7.72 -8.93 -31.32
N HIS A 436 7.70 -7.67 -30.86
CA HIS A 436 8.85 -6.79 -30.82
C HIS A 436 8.93 -6.05 -29.48
N ILE A 437 10.11 -6.02 -28.86
CA ILE A 437 10.38 -5.20 -27.70
C ILE A 437 11.63 -4.34 -27.89
N ILE A 438 11.50 -3.03 -27.66
CA ILE A 438 12.63 -2.10 -27.64
C ILE A 438 13.16 -1.97 -26.22
N ILE A 439 14.45 -2.23 -26.03
CA ILE A 439 15.10 -2.18 -24.71
C ILE A 439 16.42 -1.40 -24.76
N PRO A 440 16.93 -0.91 -23.61
CA PRO A 440 18.25 -0.30 -23.54
C PRO A 440 19.34 -1.32 -23.89
N LYS A 441 20.29 -0.94 -24.76
CA LYS A 441 21.38 -1.82 -25.17
C LYS A 441 22.23 -2.33 -24.00
N TYR A 442 22.38 -1.53 -22.96
CA TYR A 442 23.15 -1.92 -21.77
C TYR A 442 22.49 -3.05 -20.96
N ASN A 443 21.19 -3.26 -21.11
CA ASN A 443 20.48 -4.37 -20.48
C ASN A 443 20.77 -5.74 -21.12
N LEU A 444 21.38 -5.79 -22.31
CA LEU A 444 21.80 -7.07 -22.91
C LEU A 444 22.96 -7.74 -22.16
N GLN A 445 23.67 -6.98 -21.33
CA GLN A 445 24.78 -7.53 -20.55
C GLN A 445 24.24 -8.36 -19.39
N GLY A 446 24.57 -9.65 -19.38
CA GLY A 446 24.32 -10.52 -18.23
C GLY A 446 23.06 -11.38 -18.29
N PHE A 447 22.27 -11.35 -19.39
CA PHE A 447 21.18 -12.30 -19.56
C PHE A 447 21.21 -13.00 -20.93
N ASP A 448 20.67 -14.21 -20.96
CA ASP A 448 20.61 -15.02 -22.19
C ASP A 448 19.32 -14.69 -22.97
N HIS A 449 19.45 -13.85 -23.99
CA HIS A 449 18.34 -13.42 -24.83
C HIS A 449 17.85 -14.49 -25.81
N SER A 450 18.62 -15.57 -26.02
CA SER A 450 18.23 -16.68 -26.92
C SER A 450 17.05 -17.51 -26.38
N LYS A 451 16.70 -17.32 -25.12
CA LYS A 451 15.56 -17.98 -24.45
C LYS A 451 14.19 -17.44 -24.88
N TYR A 452 14.17 -16.27 -25.51
CA TYR A 452 12.94 -15.58 -25.87
C TYR A 452 12.67 -15.66 -27.37
N THR A 453 11.41 -15.81 -27.74
CA THR A 453 10.95 -15.83 -29.15
C THR A 453 10.63 -14.43 -29.65
N ILE A 454 10.31 -13.51 -28.76
CA ILE A 454 10.09 -12.09 -29.07
C ILE A 454 11.36 -11.45 -29.63
N ALA A 455 11.21 -10.66 -30.71
CA ALA A 455 12.33 -9.92 -31.31
C ALA A 455 12.77 -8.76 -30.40
N ILE A 456 13.99 -8.84 -29.90
CA ILE A 456 14.57 -7.86 -28.99
C ILE A 456 15.36 -6.82 -29.78
N HIS A 457 15.00 -5.54 -29.65
CA HIS A 457 15.63 -4.41 -30.34
C HIS A 457 16.42 -3.53 -29.37
N PRO A 458 17.74 -3.72 -29.24
CA PRO A 458 18.55 -2.94 -28.29
C PRO A 458 18.91 -1.57 -28.88
N VAL A 459 18.59 -0.51 -28.12
CA VAL A 459 18.90 0.87 -28.52
C VAL A 459 19.77 1.60 -27.49
N ARG A 460 20.56 2.57 -27.95
CA ARG A 460 21.36 3.44 -27.08
C ARG A 460 20.82 4.85 -26.97
N LYS A 461 20.09 5.30 -27.97
CA LYS A 461 19.53 6.66 -28.08
C LYS A 461 18.08 6.61 -28.49
N VAL A 462 17.37 7.66 -28.15
CA VAL A 462 15.95 7.84 -28.50
C VAL A 462 15.79 7.83 -30.06
N GLU A 463 16.71 8.45 -30.81
CA GLU A 463 16.62 8.47 -32.26
C GLU A 463 16.67 7.06 -32.90
N GLU A 464 17.39 6.12 -32.28
CA GLU A 464 17.45 4.73 -32.76
C GLU A 464 16.09 4.03 -32.57
N ALA A 465 15.45 4.25 -31.41
CA ALA A 465 14.12 3.70 -31.13
C ALA A 465 13.05 4.27 -32.07
N LEU A 466 13.09 5.57 -32.33
CA LEU A 466 12.14 6.23 -33.20
C LEU A 466 12.29 5.81 -34.69
N ARG A 467 13.51 5.51 -35.14
CA ARG A 467 13.73 4.94 -36.48
C ARG A 467 13.17 3.54 -36.63
N LEU A 468 13.17 2.75 -35.56
CA LEU A 468 12.58 1.40 -35.62
C LEU A 468 11.03 1.46 -35.70
N LEU A 469 10.43 2.49 -35.11
CA LEU A 469 8.98 2.65 -35.05
C LEU A 469 8.37 3.38 -36.22
N PHE A 470 9.10 4.33 -36.82
CA PHE A 470 8.57 5.26 -37.85
C PHE A 470 9.38 5.33 -39.15
N GLY A 471 10.45 4.58 -39.27
CA GLY A 471 11.19 4.67 -40.47
C GLY A 471 12.26 4.28 -40.97
#